data_e5e288ca76005ca98d6077736b2deebe
#
_entry.id   e5e288ca76005ca98d6077736b2deebe
#
_cell.length_a   1.000
_cell.length_b   1.000
_cell.length_c   1.000
_cell.angle_alpha   90.00
_cell.angle_beta   90.00
_cell.angle_gamma   90.00
#
_symmetry.space_group_name_H-M   'P 1'
#
loop_
_entity.id
_entity.type
_entity.pdbx_description
1 polymer ?
#
loop_
_entity_poly.entity_id
_entity_poly.type
_entity_poly.pdbx_seq_one_letter_code
_entity_poly.pdbx_strand_id
1 'polypeptide(L)'
;MGNPKPLESVSVLFMHKDHVFAVQRQPYLLAFPGYHAFPGGKIDNDESSVPFKTRILSDHDPRRMRAIQREVMEELGYDIEKEILQDEVLSISELAEAVAPVFTPFRFRTWFYRIDLKKRVHFKADSGEIASSFWSTPEDVLDAFSKGKSLMVPPTRWVLKGLVEDPQATALGDLSERYDEDDRVPSLEMLDGITLLPVRSVTLPPASRTNAIFLGDEDTAKLLIDPSPNSEEEYRRLLTTIQDSVPDAIFLTHHHPDHHQLSNRLARELRIPIILSQDTLQRLTAKFGQQYFENIELQTVSENQQVTCWHGSAVRVYEIPG
;
A
#
# COMPACT_ATOMS: atom_id res chain seq x y z
N MET A 1 12.82 1.85 22.19
CA MET A 1 11.36 1.94 22.48
C MET A 1 10.72 0.74 21.83
N GLY A 2 9.84 -0.01 22.56
CA GLY A 2 9.19 -1.20 21.94
C GLY A 2 8.28 -0.78 20.77
N ASN A 3 8.17 -1.65 19.78
CA ASN A 3 7.29 -1.43 18.63
C ASN A 3 5.84 -1.23 19.11
N PRO A 4 5.12 -0.20 18.64
CA PRO A 4 3.74 0.02 19.04
C PRO A 4 2.88 -1.20 18.70
N LYS A 5 2.04 -1.62 19.65
CA LYS A 5 1.08 -2.71 19.41
C LYS A 5 0.15 -2.33 18.26
N PRO A 6 -0.08 -3.21 17.26
CA PRO A 6 -1.01 -2.93 16.18
C PRO A 6 -2.44 -2.78 16.71
N LEU A 7 -3.21 -1.89 16.09
CA LEU A 7 -4.64 -1.76 16.32
C LEU A 7 -5.36 -2.95 15.69
N GLU A 8 -6.25 -3.58 16.46
CA GLU A 8 -7.05 -4.69 15.98
C GLU A 8 -8.18 -4.19 15.06
N SER A 9 -8.40 -4.85 13.94
CA SER A 9 -9.43 -4.50 12.97
C SER A 9 -10.00 -5.71 12.24
N VAL A 10 -11.16 -5.55 11.66
CA VAL A 10 -11.82 -6.55 10.80
C VAL A 10 -12.09 -5.97 9.43
N SER A 11 -12.12 -6.82 8.43
CA SER A 11 -12.46 -6.48 7.05
C SER A 11 -13.35 -7.56 6.46
N VAL A 12 -14.43 -7.20 5.78
CA VAL A 12 -15.51 -8.11 5.38
C VAL A 12 -15.62 -8.17 3.87
N LEU A 13 -15.41 -9.37 3.34
CA LEU A 13 -15.66 -9.69 1.94
C LEU A 13 -17.04 -10.28 1.78
N PHE A 14 -18.01 -9.49 1.36
CA PHE A 14 -19.28 -10.06 0.92
C PHE A 14 -19.09 -10.70 -0.44
N MET A 15 -19.46 -11.98 -0.55
CA MET A 15 -19.37 -12.76 -1.78
C MET A 15 -20.76 -13.16 -2.24
N HIS A 16 -21.00 -13.10 -3.54
CA HIS A 16 -22.10 -13.77 -4.19
C HIS A 16 -21.61 -14.43 -5.46
N LYS A 17 -21.56 -15.77 -5.47
CA LYS A 17 -20.94 -16.57 -6.52
C LYS A 17 -19.46 -16.15 -6.70
N ASP A 18 -19.11 -15.64 -7.87
CA ASP A 18 -17.79 -15.18 -8.29
C ASP A 18 -17.54 -13.67 -8.10
N HIS A 19 -18.46 -12.94 -7.47
CA HIS A 19 -18.34 -11.51 -7.26
C HIS A 19 -18.10 -11.16 -5.78
N VAL A 20 -17.21 -10.21 -5.57
CA VAL A 20 -16.93 -9.59 -4.29
C VAL A 20 -17.51 -8.17 -4.26
N PHE A 21 -17.99 -7.75 -3.10
CA PHE A 21 -18.38 -6.37 -2.86
C PHE A 21 -17.18 -5.57 -2.39
N ALA A 22 -16.87 -4.48 -3.09
CA ALA A 22 -15.79 -3.57 -2.77
C ALA A 22 -16.31 -2.13 -2.62
N VAL A 23 -15.58 -1.34 -1.85
CA VAL A 23 -15.86 0.08 -1.62
C VAL A 23 -14.65 0.92 -1.98
N GLN A 24 -14.89 2.17 -2.39
CA GLN A 24 -13.87 3.20 -2.47
C GLN A 24 -14.05 4.17 -1.31
N ARG A 25 -13.02 4.35 -0.51
CA ARG A 25 -13.02 5.25 0.64
C ARG A 25 -13.06 6.70 0.20
N GLN A 26 -13.68 7.56 1.02
CA GLN A 26 -13.70 9.00 0.76
C GLN A 26 -12.28 9.61 0.73
N PRO A 27 -11.99 10.55 -0.21
CA PRO A 27 -10.64 11.11 -0.38
C PRO A 27 -10.21 12.06 0.76
N TYR A 28 -11.10 12.44 1.66
CA TYR A 28 -10.80 13.32 2.81
C TYR A 28 -10.55 12.55 4.12
N LEU A 29 -10.64 11.23 4.12
CA LEU A 29 -10.36 10.42 5.31
C LEU A 29 -8.88 10.46 5.68
N LEU A 30 -8.58 10.39 6.99
CA LEU A 30 -7.21 10.38 7.49
C LEU A 30 -6.46 9.08 7.15
N ALA A 31 -7.18 7.95 7.12
CA ALA A 31 -6.58 6.64 6.82
C ALA A 31 -7.03 6.17 5.44
N PHE A 32 -6.07 5.90 4.57
CA PHE A 32 -6.27 5.34 3.23
C PHE A 32 -7.30 6.12 2.37
N PRO A 33 -7.11 7.45 2.16
CA PRO A 33 -8.02 8.28 1.37
C PRO A 33 -8.07 7.82 -0.09
N GLY A 34 -9.28 7.57 -0.61
CA GLY A 34 -9.50 7.17 -2.00
C GLY A 34 -9.14 5.70 -2.33
N TYR A 35 -8.71 4.91 -1.34
CA TYR A 35 -8.36 3.50 -1.56
C TYR A 35 -9.58 2.64 -1.80
N HIS A 36 -9.43 1.62 -2.66
CA HIS A 36 -10.35 0.50 -2.72
C HIS A 36 -10.08 -0.46 -1.56
N ALA A 37 -11.14 -0.86 -0.90
CA ALA A 37 -11.10 -1.69 0.29
C ALA A 37 -12.34 -2.58 0.37
N PHE A 38 -12.37 -3.45 1.35
CA PHE A 38 -13.58 -4.10 1.79
C PHE A 38 -14.16 -3.35 3.01
N PRO A 39 -15.47 -3.41 3.26
CA PRO A 39 -16.08 -2.86 4.46
C PRO A 39 -15.44 -3.39 5.74
N GLY A 40 -15.41 -2.57 6.78
CA GLY A 40 -14.87 -2.95 8.08
C GLY A 40 -14.14 -1.83 8.79
N GLY A 41 -13.72 -2.10 10.01
CA GLY A 41 -13.08 -1.10 10.84
C GLY A 41 -12.38 -1.68 12.08
N LYS A 42 -12.19 -0.86 13.09
CA LYS A 42 -11.47 -1.23 14.31
C LYS A 42 -12.33 -2.14 15.20
N ILE A 43 -11.67 -3.02 15.94
CA ILE A 43 -12.28 -3.73 17.05
C ILE A 43 -12.15 -2.84 18.29
N ASP A 44 -13.26 -2.40 18.85
CA ASP A 44 -13.26 -1.55 20.03
C ASP A 44 -12.88 -2.35 21.29
N ASN A 45 -12.30 -1.66 22.27
CA ASN A 45 -11.83 -2.30 23.50
C ASN A 45 -12.99 -2.87 24.34
N ASP A 46 -14.17 -2.31 24.20
CA ASP A 46 -15.39 -2.67 24.91
C ASP A 46 -16.28 -3.69 24.14
N GLU A 47 -15.82 -4.15 22.96
CA GLU A 47 -16.51 -5.23 22.27
C GLU A 47 -16.67 -6.46 23.16
N SER A 48 -17.91 -6.95 23.27
CA SER A 48 -18.26 -8.05 24.16
C SER A 48 -17.63 -9.37 23.70
N SER A 49 -17.00 -10.07 24.63
CA SER A 49 -16.47 -11.43 24.43
C SER A 49 -17.50 -12.55 24.67
N VAL A 50 -18.77 -12.19 24.95
CA VAL A 50 -19.84 -13.18 25.16
C VAL A 50 -20.17 -13.88 23.85
N PRO A 51 -20.12 -15.23 23.79
CA PRO A 51 -20.43 -15.99 22.59
C PRO A 51 -21.85 -15.73 22.06
N PHE A 52 -21.98 -15.79 20.74
CA PHE A 52 -23.28 -15.72 20.08
C PHE A 52 -24.08 -17.03 20.30
N LYS A 53 -25.41 -16.95 20.29
CA LYS A 53 -26.27 -18.10 20.32
C LYS A 53 -26.47 -18.75 18.95
N THR A 54 -26.34 -17.95 17.90
CA THR A 54 -26.48 -18.39 16.51
C THR A 54 -25.23 -19.13 16.08
N ARG A 55 -25.38 -20.39 15.65
CA ARG A 55 -24.27 -21.31 15.35
C ARG A 55 -23.24 -20.71 14.40
N ILE A 56 -23.66 -20.14 13.27
CA ILE A 56 -22.78 -19.56 12.25
C ILE A 56 -21.89 -18.42 12.79
N LEU A 57 -22.32 -17.73 13.86
CA LEU A 57 -21.55 -16.68 14.52
C LEU A 57 -20.72 -17.23 15.70
N SER A 58 -21.21 -18.28 16.38
CA SER A 58 -20.57 -18.84 17.58
C SER A 58 -19.27 -19.59 17.28
N ASP A 59 -19.04 -19.98 16.04
CA ASP A 59 -17.83 -20.67 15.59
C ASP A 59 -16.64 -19.71 15.42
N HIS A 60 -16.84 -18.40 15.61
CA HIS A 60 -15.85 -17.34 15.45
C HIS A 60 -15.60 -16.57 16.76
N ASP A 61 -14.50 -15.78 16.78
CA ASP A 61 -14.21 -14.89 17.89
C ASP A 61 -15.33 -13.86 18.09
N PRO A 62 -15.97 -13.82 19.29
CA PRO A 62 -17.15 -12.97 19.50
C PRO A 62 -16.86 -11.48 19.36
N ARG A 63 -15.67 -10.99 19.76
CA ARG A 63 -15.32 -9.57 19.64
C ARG A 63 -15.21 -9.16 18.18
N ARG A 64 -14.58 -10.00 17.35
CA ARG A 64 -14.47 -9.76 15.90
C ARG A 64 -15.84 -9.77 15.23
N MET A 65 -16.70 -10.72 15.58
CA MET A 65 -18.06 -10.77 15.01
C MET A 65 -18.91 -9.56 15.41
N ARG A 66 -18.76 -9.02 16.63
CA ARG A 66 -19.46 -7.81 17.04
C ARG A 66 -18.95 -6.58 16.29
N ALA A 67 -17.63 -6.45 16.15
CA ALA A 67 -17.03 -5.39 15.33
C ALA A 67 -17.55 -5.46 13.88
N ILE A 68 -17.60 -6.66 13.28
CA ILE A 68 -18.20 -6.88 11.95
C ILE A 68 -19.65 -6.42 11.90
N GLN A 69 -20.48 -6.82 12.86
CA GLN A 69 -21.89 -6.43 12.89
C GLN A 69 -22.06 -4.93 12.98
N ARG A 70 -21.30 -4.27 13.88
CA ARG A 70 -21.33 -2.81 14.07
C ARG A 70 -20.89 -2.08 12.83
N GLU A 71 -19.69 -2.38 12.31
CA GLU A 71 -19.12 -1.68 11.14
C GLU A 71 -19.98 -1.87 9.88
N VAL A 72 -20.47 -3.08 9.63
CA VAL A 72 -21.33 -3.36 8.49
C VAL A 72 -22.70 -2.67 8.62
N MET A 73 -23.23 -2.55 9.83
CA MET A 73 -24.45 -1.77 10.07
C MET A 73 -24.21 -0.27 9.84
N GLU A 74 -23.11 0.28 10.35
CA GLU A 74 -22.75 1.69 10.24
C GLU A 74 -22.43 2.07 8.79
N GLU A 75 -21.57 1.31 8.14
CA GLU A 75 -21.09 1.60 6.78
C GLU A 75 -22.11 1.26 5.67
N LEU A 76 -22.91 0.18 5.86
CA LEU A 76 -23.73 -0.39 4.78
C LEU A 76 -25.24 -0.48 5.12
N GLY A 77 -25.62 -0.20 6.36
CA GLY A 77 -27.01 -0.37 6.82
C GLY A 77 -27.50 -1.80 6.75
N TYR A 78 -26.58 -2.79 6.91
CA TYR A 78 -26.90 -4.23 6.75
C TYR A 78 -26.76 -4.97 8.07
N ASP A 79 -27.89 -5.51 8.54
CA ASP A 79 -27.99 -6.28 9.79
C ASP A 79 -27.70 -7.75 9.52
N ILE A 80 -26.44 -8.15 9.73
CA ILE A 80 -25.98 -9.53 9.47
C ILE A 80 -26.77 -10.57 10.29
N GLU A 81 -27.07 -10.31 11.56
CA GLU A 81 -27.77 -11.25 12.40
C GLU A 81 -29.20 -11.49 11.94
N LYS A 82 -29.90 -10.43 11.57
CA LYS A 82 -31.23 -10.52 10.96
C LYS A 82 -31.21 -11.32 9.66
N GLU A 83 -30.24 -11.06 8.80
CA GLU A 83 -30.12 -11.73 7.50
C GLU A 83 -29.73 -13.23 7.64
N ILE A 84 -28.95 -13.58 8.67
CA ILE A 84 -28.72 -14.99 9.04
C ILE A 84 -30.04 -15.69 9.43
N LEU A 85 -30.86 -15.02 10.25
CA LEU A 85 -32.17 -15.58 10.65
C LEU A 85 -33.16 -15.74 9.48
N GLN A 86 -32.95 -14.97 8.40
CA GLN A 86 -33.74 -15.05 7.16
C GLN A 86 -33.14 -16.02 6.12
N ASP A 87 -32.07 -16.73 6.48
CA ASP A 87 -31.37 -17.67 5.59
C ASP A 87 -30.77 -17.00 4.32
N GLU A 88 -30.39 -15.72 4.43
CA GLU A 88 -29.78 -14.96 3.33
C GLU A 88 -28.24 -14.99 3.36
N VAL A 89 -27.64 -15.34 4.51
CA VAL A 89 -26.20 -15.58 4.69
C VAL A 89 -25.97 -17.10 4.66
N LEU A 90 -25.14 -17.55 3.72
CA LEU A 90 -24.87 -18.98 3.50
C LEU A 90 -23.75 -19.50 4.41
N SER A 91 -22.67 -18.72 4.53
CA SER A 91 -21.50 -19.05 5.33
C SER A 91 -20.73 -17.82 5.78
N ILE A 92 -19.97 -17.98 6.87
CA ILE A 92 -18.96 -17.02 7.33
C ILE A 92 -17.67 -17.80 7.53
N SER A 93 -16.55 -17.28 7.05
CA SER A 93 -15.24 -17.90 7.20
C SER A 93 -14.20 -16.85 7.57
N GLU A 94 -13.31 -17.15 8.50
CA GLU A 94 -12.10 -16.36 8.74
C GLU A 94 -11.10 -16.67 7.62
N LEU A 95 -11.02 -15.78 6.63
CA LEU A 95 -10.32 -16.02 5.38
C LEU A 95 -8.81 -15.82 5.52
N ALA A 96 -8.40 -14.75 6.19
CA ALA A 96 -7.00 -14.38 6.31
C ALA A 96 -6.75 -13.46 7.51
N GLU A 97 -5.48 -13.37 7.90
CA GLU A 97 -4.97 -12.36 8.82
C GLU A 97 -3.81 -11.61 8.16
N ALA A 98 -3.69 -10.31 8.44
CA ALA A 98 -2.52 -9.52 8.02
C ALA A 98 -2.15 -8.51 9.11
N VAL A 99 -0.84 -8.37 9.36
CA VAL A 99 -0.29 -7.37 10.28
C VAL A 99 0.52 -6.36 9.49
N ALA A 100 0.14 -5.09 9.59
CA ALA A 100 0.88 -4.01 8.94
C ALA A 100 2.29 -3.88 9.53
N PRO A 101 3.31 -3.56 8.72
CA PRO A 101 4.70 -3.39 9.15
C PRO A 101 4.86 -2.31 10.22
N VAL A 102 5.95 -2.41 11.00
CA VAL A 102 6.22 -1.48 12.13
C VAL A 102 6.49 -0.04 11.72
N PHE A 103 6.88 0.18 10.47
CA PHE A 103 7.19 1.52 9.93
C PHE A 103 5.98 2.22 9.31
N THR A 104 4.81 1.57 9.22
CA THR A 104 3.60 2.21 8.69
C THR A 104 3.00 3.16 9.72
N PRO A 105 2.53 4.36 9.29
CA PRO A 105 1.94 5.34 10.21
C PRO A 105 0.67 4.83 10.89
N PHE A 106 -0.07 3.96 10.20
CA PHE A 106 -1.24 3.28 10.74
C PHE A 106 -0.96 1.77 10.76
N ARG A 107 -0.62 1.25 11.93
CA ARG A 107 -0.31 -0.16 12.09
C ARG A 107 -1.53 -0.92 12.56
N PHE A 108 -2.11 -1.72 11.65
CA PHE A 108 -3.25 -2.58 11.92
C PHE A 108 -2.85 -4.05 11.94
N ARG A 109 -3.59 -4.82 12.73
CA ARG A 109 -3.74 -6.27 12.64
C ARG A 109 -5.15 -6.52 12.19
N THR A 110 -5.34 -6.95 10.95
CA THR A 110 -6.65 -7.07 10.30
C THR A 110 -6.98 -8.52 10.06
N TRP A 111 -8.15 -8.95 10.51
CA TRP A 111 -8.74 -10.23 10.15
C TRP A 111 -9.74 -10.03 9.03
N PHE A 112 -9.56 -10.77 7.95
CA PHE A 112 -10.44 -10.76 6.79
C PHE A 112 -11.47 -11.88 6.93
N TYR A 113 -12.73 -11.52 6.83
CA TYR A 113 -13.84 -12.45 6.89
C TYR A 113 -14.58 -12.51 5.55
N ARG A 114 -14.75 -13.71 5.01
CA ARG A 114 -15.60 -13.98 3.85
C ARG A 114 -17.01 -14.28 4.34
N ILE A 115 -18.02 -13.59 3.79
CA ILE A 115 -19.44 -13.79 4.04
C ILE A 115 -20.12 -14.09 2.72
N ASP A 116 -20.52 -15.33 2.51
CA ASP A 116 -21.21 -15.75 1.31
C ASP A 116 -22.72 -15.46 1.43
N LEU A 117 -23.25 -14.76 0.44
CA LEU A 117 -24.64 -14.34 0.37
C LEU A 117 -25.44 -15.15 -0.65
N LYS A 118 -26.69 -15.43 -0.35
CA LYS A 118 -27.62 -16.12 -1.24
C LYS A 118 -27.94 -15.33 -2.51
N LYS A 119 -27.93 -14.00 -2.40
CA LYS A 119 -28.16 -13.05 -3.50
C LYS A 119 -27.28 -11.82 -3.34
N ARG A 120 -27.08 -11.09 -4.45
CA ARG A 120 -26.45 -9.76 -4.36
C ARG A 120 -27.35 -8.80 -3.60
N VAL A 121 -26.79 -8.12 -2.63
CA VAL A 121 -27.47 -7.10 -1.83
C VAL A 121 -27.13 -5.72 -2.39
N HIS A 122 -28.12 -4.85 -2.45
CA HIS A 122 -27.92 -3.43 -2.69
C HIS A 122 -27.76 -2.75 -1.32
N PHE A 123 -26.51 -2.58 -0.90
CA PHE A 123 -26.18 -1.95 0.37
C PHE A 123 -26.45 -0.44 0.34
N LYS A 124 -26.81 0.12 1.50
CA LYS A 124 -26.94 1.56 1.70
C LYS A 124 -25.63 2.12 2.26
N ALA A 125 -24.66 2.31 1.37
CA ALA A 125 -23.35 2.80 1.77
C ALA A 125 -23.43 4.19 2.43
N ASP A 126 -22.76 4.37 3.57
CA ASP A 126 -22.63 5.67 4.22
C ASP A 126 -21.73 6.60 3.40
N SER A 127 -22.29 7.70 2.94
CA SER A 127 -21.57 8.68 2.12
C SER A 127 -20.50 9.47 2.89
N GLY A 128 -20.46 9.37 4.22
CA GLY A 128 -19.43 9.99 5.05
C GLY A 128 -18.10 9.25 4.96
N GLU A 129 -18.11 7.93 4.71
CA GLU A 129 -16.90 7.13 4.62
C GLU A 129 -16.67 6.51 3.24
N ILE A 130 -17.73 6.22 2.50
CA ILE A 130 -17.70 5.52 1.22
C ILE A 130 -18.04 6.47 0.08
N ALA A 131 -17.10 6.69 -0.83
CA ALA A 131 -17.30 7.50 -2.03
C ALA A 131 -18.08 6.74 -3.11
N SER A 132 -17.80 5.45 -3.27
CA SER A 132 -18.52 4.56 -4.20
C SER A 132 -18.43 3.11 -3.71
N SER A 133 -19.37 2.29 -4.17
CA SER A 133 -19.39 0.86 -3.87
C SER A 133 -19.90 0.07 -5.07
N PHE A 134 -19.39 -1.16 -5.25
CA PHE A 134 -19.71 -1.97 -6.40
C PHE A 134 -19.50 -3.47 -6.15
N TRP A 135 -20.19 -4.29 -6.94
CA TRP A 135 -19.95 -5.71 -7.08
C TRP A 135 -19.12 -5.97 -8.33
N SER A 136 -18.02 -6.71 -8.20
CA SER A 136 -17.15 -7.08 -9.32
C SER A 136 -16.49 -8.43 -9.08
N THR A 137 -15.89 -9.02 -10.10
CA THR A 137 -15.02 -10.18 -9.89
C THR A 137 -13.72 -9.75 -9.22
N PRO A 138 -13.06 -10.61 -8.42
CA PRO A 138 -11.72 -10.32 -7.89
C PRO A 138 -10.72 -9.96 -8.98
N GLU A 139 -10.80 -10.59 -10.15
CA GLU A 139 -9.95 -10.33 -11.32
C GLU A 139 -10.13 -8.90 -11.85
N ASP A 140 -11.39 -8.44 -12.05
CA ASP A 140 -11.65 -7.07 -12.52
C ASP A 140 -11.18 -6.00 -11.52
N VAL A 141 -11.29 -6.28 -10.20
CA VAL A 141 -10.79 -5.36 -9.16
C VAL A 141 -9.27 -5.27 -9.21
N LEU A 142 -8.57 -6.40 -9.40
CA LEU A 142 -7.12 -6.42 -9.59
C LEU A 142 -6.69 -5.77 -10.90
N ASP A 143 -7.43 -5.97 -11.99
CA ASP A 143 -7.17 -5.35 -13.29
C ASP A 143 -7.25 -3.81 -13.20
N ALA A 144 -8.17 -3.28 -12.41
CA ALA A 144 -8.21 -1.84 -12.14
C ALA A 144 -6.95 -1.34 -11.40
N PHE A 145 -6.38 -2.15 -10.51
CA PHE A 145 -5.10 -1.84 -9.86
C PHE A 145 -3.94 -1.91 -10.87
N SER A 146 -3.79 -2.99 -11.61
CA SER A 146 -2.70 -3.17 -12.60
C SER A 146 -2.74 -2.17 -13.77
N LYS A 147 -3.84 -1.43 -13.92
CA LYS A 147 -3.97 -0.30 -14.86
C LYS A 147 -3.77 1.07 -14.21
N GLY A 148 -3.28 1.12 -12.96
CA GLY A 148 -3.07 2.36 -12.23
C GLY A 148 -4.35 3.14 -11.90
N LYS A 149 -5.53 2.48 -11.91
CA LYS A 149 -6.84 3.13 -11.73
C LYS A 149 -7.36 3.02 -10.30
N SER A 150 -6.72 2.23 -9.44
CA SER A 150 -7.14 2.06 -8.07
C SER A 150 -5.96 1.98 -7.11
N LEU A 151 -6.11 2.62 -5.94
CA LEU A 151 -5.20 2.49 -4.82
C LEU A 151 -5.65 1.30 -3.96
N MET A 152 -4.74 0.39 -3.60
CA MET A 152 -5.02 -0.72 -2.70
C MET A 152 -3.83 -1.01 -1.79
N VAL A 153 -4.11 -1.34 -0.53
CA VAL A 153 -3.07 -1.87 0.36
C VAL A 153 -2.71 -3.31 -0.04
N PRO A 154 -1.45 -3.75 0.17
CA PRO A 154 -1.02 -5.09 -0.19
C PRO A 154 -1.92 -6.23 0.30
N PRO A 155 -2.39 -6.27 1.57
CA PRO A 155 -3.27 -7.35 2.02
C PRO A 155 -4.58 -7.47 1.24
N THR A 156 -5.19 -6.34 0.84
CA THR A 156 -6.40 -6.35 -0.01
C THR A 156 -6.12 -7.02 -1.35
N ARG A 157 -4.96 -6.71 -1.98
CA ARG A 157 -4.54 -7.34 -3.25
C ARG A 157 -4.28 -8.83 -3.09
N TRP A 158 -3.62 -9.24 -2.01
CA TRP A 158 -3.31 -10.66 -1.78
C TRP A 158 -4.55 -11.49 -1.53
N VAL A 159 -5.52 -10.94 -0.81
CA VAL A 159 -6.85 -11.57 -0.66
C VAL A 159 -7.53 -11.75 -2.03
N LEU A 160 -7.55 -10.69 -2.86
CA LEU A 160 -8.12 -10.77 -4.20
C LEU A 160 -7.37 -11.78 -5.09
N LYS A 161 -6.03 -11.81 -5.06
CA LYS A 161 -5.22 -12.81 -5.79
C LYS A 161 -5.55 -14.23 -5.35
N GLY A 162 -5.63 -14.48 -4.04
CA GLY A 162 -6.02 -15.79 -3.52
C GLY A 162 -7.42 -16.23 -3.99
N LEU A 163 -8.37 -15.29 -4.11
CA LEU A 163 -9.70 -15.58 -4.64
C LEU A 163 -9.75 -15.76 -6.17
N VAL A 164 -8.81 -15.17 -6.92
CA VAL A 164 -8.64 -15.47 -8.37
C VAL A 164 -8.09 -16.89 -8.55
N GLU A 165 -7.11 -17.30 -7.72
CA GLU A 165 -6.52 -18.64 -7.75
C GLU A 165 -7.51 -19.73 -7.30
N ASP A 166 -8.24 -19.46 -6.21
CA ASP A 166 -9.31 -20.33 -5.68
C ASP A 166 -10.54 -19.50 -5.28
N PRO A 167 -11.54 -19.38 -6.17
CA PRO A 167 -12.78 -18.66 -5.88
C PRO A 167 -13.59 -19.21 -4.70
N GLN A 168 -13.32 -20.44 -4.28
CA GLN A 168 -13.99 -21.09 -3.16
C GLN A 168 -13.15 -21.08 -1.88
N ALA A 169 -11.98 -20.43 -1.87
CA ALA A 169 -11.13 -20.37 -0.70
C ALA A 169 -11.89 -19.87 0.53
N THR A 170 -11.81 -20.61 1.62
CA THR A 170 -12.34 -20.26 2.94
C THR A 170 -11.24 -19.93 3.93
N ALA A 171 -9.96 -20.12 3.55
CA ALA A 171 -8.77 -19.77 4.33
C ALA A 171 -7.61 -19.51 3.37
N LEU A 172 -6.97 -18.34 3.51
CA LEU A 172 -5.73 -17.95 2.82
C LEU A 172 -4.55 -17.83 3.79
N GLY A 173 -4.81 -17.91 5.11
CA GLY A 173 -3.80 -17.91 6.15
C GLY A 173 -3.26 -16.52 6.51
N ASP A 174 -1.99 -16.50 6.91
CA ASP A 174 -1.30 -15.26 7.32
C ASP A 174 -0.73 -14.54 6.09
N LEU A 175 -1.32 -13.41 5.77
CA LEU A 175 -0.91 -12.49 4.70
C LEU A 175 -0.05 -11.34 5.24
N SER A 176 0.51 -11.46 6.44
CA SER A 176 1.44 -10.46 6.97
C SER A 176 2.70 -10.43 6.14
N GLU A 177 3.04 -9.26 5.63
CA GLU A 177 4.31 -9.09 4.94
C GLU A 177 5.45 -9.17 5.96
N ARG A 178 6.27 -10.20 5.82
CA ARG A 178 7.47 -10.38 6.62
C ARG A 178 8.58 -9.56 5.97
N TYR A 179 8.74 -8.33 6.43
CA TYR A 179 9.94 -7.56 6.12
C TYR A 179 11.07 -8.11 6.96
N ASP A 180 12.00 -8.78 6.33
CA ASP A 180 13.31 -8.99 6.91
C ASP A 180 14.02 -7.64 6.90
N GLU A 181 13.81 -6.86 7.99
CA GLU A 181 14.43 -5.55 8.15
C GLU A 181 15.95 -5.62 8.19
N ASP A 182 16.53 -6.82 8.34
CA ASP A 182 17.97 -6.98 8.39
C ASP A 182 18.58 -6.98 6.98
N ASP A 183 17.87 -7.43 5.97
CA ASP A 183 18.41 -7.58 4.61
C ASP A 183 17.84 -6.58 3.58
N ARG A 184 16.64 -6.03 3.74
CA ARG A 184 15.97 -5.20 2.73
C ARG A 184 15.41 -3.89 3.31
N VAL A 185 15.33 -2.88 2.46
CA VAL A 185 14.49 -1.71 2.71
C VAL A 185 13.04 -2.10 2.47
N PRO A 186 12.10 -1.70 3.35
CA PRO A 186 10.69 -1.95 3.11
C PRO A 186 10.21 -1.42 1.76
N SER A 187 9.30 -2.15 1.12
CA SER A 187 8.77 -1.83 -0.21
C SER A 187 7.25 -1.83 -0.15
N LEU A 188 6.60 -0.70 -0.43
CA LEU A 188 5.17 -0.50 -0.32
C LEU A 188 4.61 -0.01 -1.66
N GLU A 189 4.03 -0.93 -2.41
CA GLU A 189 3.34 -0.58 -3.65
C GLU A 189 1.84 -0.41 -3.38
N MET A 190 1.36 0.85 -3.36
CA MET A 190 -0.04 1.21 -3.13
C MET A 190 -0.78 1.52 -4.43
N LEU A 191 -0.05 1.82 -5.48
CA LEU A 191 -0.50 2.07 -6.83
C LEU A 191 0.46 1.35 -7.77
N ASP A 192 -0.05 0.66 -8.76
CA ASP A 192 0.76 -0.16 -9.65
C ASP A 192 1.89 0.65 -10.30
N GLY A 193 3.11 0.12 -10.25
CA GLY A 193 4.30 0.80 -10.77
C GLY A 193 4.79 1.99 -9.94
N ILE A 194 4.21 2.26 -8.76
CA ILE A 194 4.69 3.28 -7.83
C ILE A 194 4.94 2.64 -6.47
N THR A 195 6.21 2.38 -6.17
CA THR A 195 6.63 1.74 -4.93
C THR A 195 7.34 2.72 -4.02
N LEU A 196 6.85 2.85 -2.80
CA LEU A 196 7.48 3.64 -1.74
C LEU A 196 8.55 2.80 -1.03
N LEU A 197 9.75 3.35 -0.92
CA LEU A 197 10.90 2.80 -0.21
C LEU A 197 11.29 3.74 0.93
N PRO A 198 10.86 3.50 2.18
CA PRO A 198 11.21 4.36 3.32
C PRO A 198 12.65 4.11 3.78
N VAL A 199 13.61 4.71 3.10
CA VAL A 199 15.06 4.58 3.34
C VAL A 199 15.47 5.35 4.59
N ARG A 200 16.26 4.74 5.48
CA ARG A 200 16.88 5.45 6.61
C ARG A 200 17.84 6.50 6.07
N SER A 201 17.59 7.77 6.38
CA SER A 201 18.31 8.92 5.84
C SER A 201 18.80 9.87 6.94
N VAL A 202 19.53 10.91 6.57
CA VAL A 202 19.99 11.98 7.46
C VAL A 202 18.94 13.08 7.63
N THR A 203 17.68 12.76 7.48
CA THR A 203 16.58 13.72 7.64
C THR A 203 16.46 14.24 9.08
N LEU A 204 15.71 15.34 9.24
CA LEU A 204 15.55 16.02 10.54
C LEU A 204 14.58 15.26 11.47
N PRO A 205 14.93 15.13 12.77
CA PRO A 205 14.02 14.56 13.77
C PRO A 205 12.67 15.31 13.82
N PRO A 206 11.55 14.61 14.10
CA PRO A 206 11.45 13.23 14.56
C PRO A 206 11.53 12.18 13.45
N ALA A 207 11.59 12.57 12.17
CA ALA A 207 11.77 11.64 11.07
C ALA A 207 13.15 10.98 11.12
N SER A 208 13.22 9.75 10.66
CA SER A 208 14.46 8.95 10.55
C SER A 208 14.60 8.32 9.17
N ARG A 209 13.64 8.54 8.30
CA ARG A 209 13.56 7.97 6.95
C ARG A 209 13.07 9.02 5.97
N THR A 210 13.57 8.97 4.75
CA THR A 210 13.04 9.69 3.59
C THR A 210 12.38 8.69 2.66
N ASN A 211 11.27 9.07 2.08
CA ASN A 211 10.56 8.25 1.12
C ASN A 211 11.25 8.33 -0.24
N ALA A 212 12.09 7.35 -0.55
CA ALA A 212 12.49 7.13 -1.93
C ALA A 212 11.32 6.49 -2.69
N ILE A 213 11.19 6.79 -3.98
CA ILE A 213 10.11 6.26 -4.81
C ILE A 213 10.73 5.51 -5.98
N PHE A 214 10.32 4.27 -6.16
CA PHE A 214 10.58 3.51 -7.37
C PHE A 214 9.37 3.67 -8.29
N LEU A 215 9.56 4.31 -9.43
CA LEU A 215 8.49 4.66 -10.37
C LEU A 215 8.76 4.02 -11.73
N GLY A 216 7.81 3.27 -12.24
CA GLY A 216 7.84 2.69 -13.57
C GLY A 216 7.04 1.38 -13.63
N ASP A 217 6.40 1.14 -14.75
CA ASP A 217 5.72 -0.10 -15.09
C ASP A 217 6.61 -0.99 -15.98
N GLU A 218 6.08 -2.13 -16.46
CA GLU A 218 6.86 -3.09 -17.24
C GLU A 218 7.37 -2.53 -18.57
N ASP A 219 6.65 -1.57 -19.15
CA ASP A 219 6.88 -1.03 -20.50
C ASP A 219 7.61 0.33 -20.49
N THR A 220 7.99 0.87 -19.33
CA THR A 220 8.54 2.20 -19.22
C THR A 220 9.90 2.24 -18.51
N ALA A 221 10.68 3.31 -18.75
CA ALA A 221 11.92 3.54 -18.04
C ALA A 221 11.63 3.74 -16.54
N LYS A 222 12.29 2.93 -15.70
CA LYS A 222 12.15 2.89 -14.25
C LYS A 222 13.06 3.91 -13.59
N LEU A 223 12.48 4.77 -12.79
CA LEU A 223 13.18 5.78 -12.03
C LEU A 223 13.25 5.44 -10.56
N LEU A 224 14.43 5.57 -9.96
CA LEU A 224 14.60 5.58 -8.51
C LEU A 224 14.79 7.02 -8.04
N ILE A 225 13.78 7.56 -7.36
CA ILE A 225 13.73 8.97 -6.94
C ILE A 225 14.24 9.08 -5.52
N ASP A 226 15.19 9.98 -5.29
CA ASP A 226 15.78 10.34 -3.99
C ASP A 226 16.27 9.17 -3.12
N PRO A 227 17.03 8.21 -3.66
CA PRO A 227 17.60 7.13 -2.87
C PRO A 227 18.76 7.62 -2.01
N SER A 228 18.52 7.88 -0.72
CA SER A 228 19.50 8.53 0.16
C SER A 228 19.81 7.74 1.43
N PRO A 229 20.42 6.55 1.35
CA PRO A 229 20.77 5.75 2.50
C PRO A 229 21.82 6.46 3.37
N ASN A 230 21.63 6.48 4.70
CA ASN A 230 22.50 7.20 5.63
C ASN A 230 23.74 6.42 6.08
N SER A 231 23.82 5.14 5.74
CA SER A 231 24.87 4.23 6.20
C SER A 231 25.17 3.15 5.16
N GLU A 232 26.31 2.48 5.33
CA GLU A 232 26.73 1.35 4.50
C GLU A 232 25.76 0.15 4.62
N GLU A 233 25.19 -0.03 5.80
CA GLU A 233 24.18 -1.06 6.04
C GLU A 233 22.90 -0.77 5.26
N GLU A 234 22.37 0.44 5.36
CA GLU A 234 21.15 0.84 4.64
C GLU A 234 21.38 0.90 3.12
N TYR A 235 22.60 1.25 2.68
CA TYR A 235 22.99 1.18 1.26
C TYR A 235 22.87 -0.25 0.72
N ARG A 236 23.42 -1.26 1.44
CA ARG A 236 23.32 -2.67 1.05
C ARG A 236 21.88 -3.17 1.03
N ARG A 237 21.07 -2.77 2.01
CA ARG A 237 19.64 -3.08 2.07
C ARG A 237 18.90 -2.54 0.85
N LEU A 238 19.18 -1.29 0.48
CA LEU A 238 18.60 -0.67 -0.71
C LEU A 238 18.99 -1.43 -1.98
N LEU A 239 20.27 -1.76 -2.15
CA LEU A 239 20.73 -2.58 -3.27
C LEU A 239 20.01 -3.92 -3.34
N THR A 240 19.90 -4.64 -2.22
CA THR A 240 19.17 -5.93 -2.16
C THR A 240 17.69 -5.74 -2.52
N THR A 241 17.09 -4.62 -2.13
CA THR A 241 15.67 -4.35 -2.43
C THR A 241 15.44 -4.13 -3.92
N ILE A 242 16.34 -3.39 -4.60
CA ILE A 242 16.16 -3.03 -6.01
C ILE A 242 16.78 -4.03 -7.00
N GLN A 243 17.45 -5.09 -6.52
CA GLN A 243 18.09 -6.08 -7.40
C GLN A 243 17.09 -6.85 -8.29
N ASP A 244 15.86 -7.06 -7.80
CA ASP A 244 14.80 -7.76 -8.53
C ASP A 244 14.16 -6.88 -9.62
N SER A 245 14.35 -5.55 -9.54
CA SER A 245 13.93 -4.58 -10.53
C SER A 245 14.92 -3.41 -10.52
N VAL A 246 15.96 -3.51 -11.34
CA VAL A 246 17.00 -2.47 -11.42
C VAL A 246 16.43 -1.21 -12.08
N PRO A 247 16.62 -0.01 -11.49
CA PRO A 247 16.20 1.24 -12.13
C PRO A 247 17.07 1.58 -13.35
N ASP A 248 16.49 2.28 -14.31
CA ASP A 248 17.20 2.80 -15.49
C ASP A 248 17.90 4.13 -15.23
N ALA A 249 17.44 4.89 -14.22
CA ALA A 249 18.05 6.15 -13.80
C ALA A 249 17.72 6.47 -12.35
N ILE A 250 18.58 7.29 -11.72
CA ILE A 250 18.28 7.95 -10.44
C ILE A 250 17.79 9.37 -10.73
N PHE A 251 16.66 9.75 -10.15
CA PHE A 251 16.18 11.12 -10.20
C PHE A 251 16.40 11.81 -8.84
N LEU A 252 17.09 12.95 -8.83
CA LEU A 252 17.27 13.76 -7.63
C LEU A 252 16.34 14.98 -7.70
N THR A 253 15.40 15.07 -6.77
CA THR A 253 14.46 16.19 -6.72
C THR A 253 15.14 17.48 -6.35
N HIS A 254 16.06 17.45 -5.36
CA HIS A 254 16.81 18.62 -4.91
C HIS A 254 18.09 18.23 -4.16
N HIS A 255 18.83 19.24 -3.67
CA HIS A 255 20.19 19.11 -3.16
C HIS A 255 20.33 18.84 -1.65
N HIS A 256 19.25 18.60 -0.90
CA HIS A 256 19.36 18.30 0.52
C HIS A 256 19.93 16.90 0.77
N PRO A 257 20.76 16.72 1.82
CA PRO A 257 21.50 15.46 2.04
C PRO A 257 20.61 14.22 2.15
N ASP A 258 19.44 14.35 2.73
CA ASP A 258 18.45 13.27 2.91
C ASP A 258 17.73 12.88 1.61
N HIS A 259 18.10 13.46 0.47
CA HIS A 259 17.60 13.10 -0.86
C HIS A 259 18.68 12.58 -1.82
N HIS A 260 19.97 12.78 -1.52
CA HIS A 260 21.04 12.39 -2.45
C HIS A 260 22.21 11.63 -1.82
N GLN A 261 22.24 11.39 -0.49
CA GLN A 261 23.38 10.75 0.15
C GLN A 261 23.61 9.36 -0.45
N LEU A 262 24.86 9.07 -0.85
CA LEU A 262 25.28 7.85 -1.53
C LEU A 262 24.61 7.56 -2.89
N SER A 263 23.72 8.42 -3.40
CA SER A 263 23.11 8.25 -4.73
C SER A 263 24.13 8.21 -5.86
N ASN A 264 25.20 9.02 -5.76
CA ASN A 264 26.30 9.02 -6.72
C ASN A 264 27.07 7.68 -6.74
N ARG A 265 27.24 7.04 -5.58
CA ARG A 265 27.83 5.70 -5.50
C ARG A 265 26.91 4.67 -6.14
N LEU A 266 25.60 4.75 -5.84
CA LEU A 266 24.59 3.86 -6.38
C LEU A 266 24.56 3.95 -7.92
N ALA A 267 24.56 5.17 -8.47
CA ALA A 267 24.59 5.40 -9.92
C ALA A 267 25.82 4.76 -10.59
N ARG A 268 27.01 4.90 -9.97
CA ARG A 268 28.26 4.27 -10.49
C ARG A 268 28.19 2.75 -10.43
N GLU A 269 27.71 2.18 -9.32
CA GLU A 269 27.64 0.74 -9.12
C GLU A 269 26.65 0.09 -10.11
N LEU A 270 25.50 0.72 -10.32
CA LEU A 270 24.47 0.25 -11.27
C LEU A 270 24.79 0.67 -12.73
N ARG A 271 25.73 1.59 -12.95
CA ARG A 271 26.05 2.17 -14.25
C ARG A 271 24.88 2.86 -14.93
N ILE A 272 24.10 3.61 -14.16
CA ILE A 272 22.91 4.32 -14.61
C ILE A 272 23.10 5.84 -14.46
N PRO A 273 22.43 6.66 -15.29
CA PRO A 273 22.51 8.11 -15.21
C PRO A 273 21.83 8.67 -13.95
N ILE A 274 22.23 9.90 -13.60
CA ILE A 274 21.51 10.74 -12.65
C ILE A 274 20.78 11.84 -13.40
N ILE A 275 19.49 11.96 -13.17
CA ILE A 275 18.61 13.02 -13.69
C ILE A 275 18.38 14.04 -12.58
N LEU A 276 18.58 15.32 -12.83
CA LEU A 276 18.44 16.39 -11.84
C LEU A 276 18.22 17.75 -12.51
N SER A 277 17.77 18.76 -11.76
CA SER A 277 17.73 20.13 -12.27
C SER A 277 19.13 20.77 -12.37
N GLN A 278 19.25 21.80 -13.20
CA GLN A 278 20.50 22.56 -13.31
C GLN A 278 20.90 23.22 -11.98
N ASP A 279 19.94 23.70 -11.18
CA ASP A 279 20.20 24.29 -9.85
C ASP A 279 20.75 23.22 -8.88
N THR A 280 20.13 22.04 -8.83
CA THR A 280 20.61 20.91 -8.01
C THR A 280 22.03 20.52 -8.39
N LEU A 281 22.36 20.44 -9.69
CA LEU A 281 23.69 20.12 -10.19
C LEU A 281 24.70 21.16 -9.71
N GLN A 282 24.40 22.46 -9.86
CA GLN A 282 25.29 23.56 -9.45
C GLN A 282 25.56 23.50 -7.93
N ARG A 283 24.53 23.34 -7.11
CA ARG A 283 24.65 23.29 -5.63
C ARG A 283 25.47 22.09 -5.16
N LEU A 284 25.21 20.91 -5.70
CA LEU A 284 25.98 19.71 -5.37
C LEU A 284 27.45 19.82 -5.83
N THR A 285 27.69 20.33 -7.02
CA THR A 285 29.07 20.57 -7.53
C THR A 285 29.81 21.62 -6.72
N ALA A 286 29.15 22.72 -6.33
CA ALA A 286 29.74 23.75 -5.47
C ALA A 286 30.11 23.21 -4.08
N LYS A 287 29.29 22.29 -3.52
CA LYS A 287 29.50 21.75 -2.18
C LYS A 287 30.53 20.60 -2.15
N PHE A 288 30.52 19.71 -3.14
CA PHE A 288 31.28 18.47 -3.12
C PHE A 288 32.37 18.40 -4.22
N GLY A 289 32.41 19.37 -5.12
CA GLY A 289 33.31 19.37 -6.28
C GLY A 289 32.81 18.50 -7.44
N GLN A 290 33.48 18.60 -8.59
CA GLN A 290 33.11 17.81 -9.80
C GLN A 290 33.29 16.30 -9.59
N GLN A 291 34.18 15.89 -8.71
CA GLN A 291 34.40 14.47 -8.37
C GLN A 291 33.18 13.78 -7.81
N TYR A 292 32.18 14.53 -7.31
CA TYR A 292 30.91 13.95 -6.84
C TYR A 292 30.18 13.14 -7.93
N PHE A 293 30.26 13.66 -9.17
CA PHE A 293 29.62 13.07 -10.35
C PHE A 293 30.61 12.36 -11.29
N GLU A 294 31.85 12.18 -10.88
CA GLU A 294 32.84 11.50 -11.71
C GLU A 294 32.39 10.11 -12.15
N ASN A 295 32.53 9.78 -13.44
CA ASN A 295 32.09 8.53 -14.06
C ASN A 295 30.58 8.27 -13.98
N ILE A 296 29.76 9.30 -13.92
CA ILE A 296 28.30 9.22 -13.95
C ILE A 296 27.79 10.03 -15.13
N GLU A 297 26.93 9.46 -15.95
CA GLU A 297 26.17 10.20 -16.95
C GLU A 297 25.15 11.11 -16.27
N LEU A 298 25.14 12.41 -16.66
CA LEU A 298 24.22 13.39 -16.10
C LEU A 298 23.23 13.86 -17.15
N GLN A 299 21.95 13.88 -16.78
CA GLN A 299 20.88 14.41 -17.58
C GLN A 299 20.20 15.56 -16.84
N THR A 300 20.31 16.78 -17.34
CA THR A 300 19.63 17.92 -16.75
C THR A 300 18.23 18.08 -17.30
N VAL A 301 17.28 18.39 -16.41
CA VAL A 301 15.88 18.60 -16.74
C VAL A 301 15.40 19.97 -16.33
N SER A 302 14.37 20.45 -17.02
CA SER A 302 13.74 21.75 -16.78
C SER A 302 12.24 21.60 -16.59
N GLU A 303 11.60 22.71 -16.22
CA GLU A 303 10.16 22.81 -16.02
C GLU A 303 9.36 22.16 -17.17
N ASN A 304 8.37 21.37 -16.80
CA ASN A 304 7.45 20.67 -17.70
C ASN A 304 8.09 19.61 -18.63
N GLN A 305 9.38 19.28 -18.44
CA GLN A 305 10.04 18.22 -19.21
C GLN A 305 9.55 16.84 -18.78
N GLN A 306 9.28 15.98 -19.76
CA GLN A 306 8.95 14.59 -19.51
C GLN A 306 10.22 13.80 -19.17
N VAL A 307 10.17 12.99 -18.09
CA VAL A 307 11.29 12.16 -17.62
C VAL A 307 11.05 10.67 -17.85
N THR A 308 9.80 10.24 -17.81
CA THR A 308 9.37 8.88 -18.14
C THR A 308 7.89 8.86 -18.49
N CYS A 309 7.31 7.67 -18.63
CA CYS A 309 5.86 7.45 -18.69
C CYS A 309 5.43 6.52 -17.55
N TRP A 310 4.15 6.55 -17.21
CA TRP A 310 3.50 5.66 -16.29
C TRP A 310 2.10 5.36 -16.82
N HIS A 311 1.79 4.10 -17.10
CA HIS A 311 0.54 3.66 -17.74
C HIS A 311 0.14 4.53 -18.93
N GLY A 312 1.11 4.79 -19.83
CA GLY A 312 0.90 5.62 -21.04
C GLY A 312 0.78 7.13 -20.77
N SER A 313 0.81 7.56 -19.51
CA SER A 313 0.77 8.98 -19.11
C SER A 313 2.17 9.54 -18.94
N ALA A 314 2.43 10.74 -19.46
CA ALA A 314 3.72 11.39 -19.29
C ALA A 314 3.97 11.82 -17.84
N VAL A 315 5.09 11.40 -17.26
CA VAL A 315 5.59 11.89 -15.98
C VAL A 315 6.47 13.10 -16.23
N ARG A 316 6.12 14.25 -15.66
CA ARG A 316 6.77 15.55 -15.90
C ARG A 316 7.33 16.16 -14.65
N VAL A 317 8.39 16.93 -14.84
CA VAL A 317 9.03 17.72 -13.77
C VAL A 317 8.32 19.06 -13.63
N TYR A 318 8.02 19.45 -12.38
CA TYR A 318 7.56 20.80 -12.04
C TYR A 318 8.47 21.40 -10.97
N GLU A 319 8.89 22.65 -11.20
CA GLU A 319 9.68 23.39 -10.23
C GLU A 319 8.76 23.95 -9.15
N ILE A 320 9.02 23.53 -7.91
CA ILE A 320 8.28 24.03 -6.74
C ILE A 320 9.25 24.92 -5.96
N PRO A 321 9.01 26.24 -5.86
CA PRO A 321 9.84 27.10 -5.05
C PRO A 321 9.76 26.68 -3.58
N GLY A 322 10.94 26.49 -2.97
CA GLY A 322 11.11 26.13 -1.56
C GLY A 322 10.98 27.33 -0.62
#